data_2a6d1cdbd38533a54e5a700043bacc79
#
_entry.id   2a6d1cdbd38533a54e5a700043bacc79
#
_cell.length_a   1.000
_cell.length_b   1.000
_cell.length_c   1.000
_cell.angle_alpha   90.00
_cell.angle_beta   90.00
_cell.angle_gamma   90.00
#
_symmetry.space_group_name_H-M   'P 1'
#
loop_
_entity.id
_entity.type
_entity.pdbx_description
1 polymer ?
#
loop_
_entity_poly.entity_id
_entity_poly.type
_entity_poly.pdbx_seq_one_letter_code
_entity_poly.pdbx_strand_id
1 'polypeptide(L)'
;NWTNNGFLTNYPDEQGEVFYELSSHSSKTIDWLASLKKEEFVGTESKFNNILNQLKELVEFTNEDTEKRIELLEEKKLEIEQQIQRIKIGEDVKVFEEFEIVPRFNQLNQSAKELLSDFKEVEDNFKEITKGIYQKHAEGSLSKSDILEFTFDALESLKESQQGKSFYAFWSFI
;
A
#
# COMPACT_ATOMS: atom_id res chain seq x y z
N ASN A 1 -23.20 17.46 10.19
CA ASN A 1 -22.06 17.09 10.99
C ASN A 1 -21.07 16.29 10.13
N TRP A 2 -19.80 16.67 10.17
CA TRP A 2 -18.77 16.14 9.26
C TRP A 2 -18.46 14.66 9.53
N THR A 3 -18.61 14.21 10.78
CA THR A 3 -18.47 12.80 11.16
C THR A 3 -19.59 11.94 10.60
N ASN A 4 -20.84 12.43 10.66
CA ASN A 4 -22.00 11.71 10.12
C ASN A 4 -21.97 11.61 8.59
N ASN A 5 -21.29 12.53 7.94
CA ASN A 5 -21.11 12.55 6.48
C ASN A 5 -19.82 11.80 6.05
N GLY A 6 -19.12 11.17 6.97
CA GLY A 6 -17.93 10.38 6.66
C GLY A 6 -16.68 11.19 6.28
N PHE A 7 -16.66 12.50 6.52
CA PHE A 7 -15.45 13.32 6.28
C PHE A 7 -14.42 13.19 7.39
N LEU A 8 -14.89 12.99 8.63
CA LEU A 8 -14.04 12.80 9.80
C LEU A 8 -14.38 11.47 10.46
N THR A 9 -13.39 10.83 11.07
CA THR A 9 -13.53 9.80 12.07
C THR A 9 -13.34 10.42 13.46
N ASN A 10 -13.98 9.88 14.47
CA ASN A 10 -13.81 10.33 15.85
C ASN A 10 -13.58 9.13 16.77
N TYR A 11 -12.71 9.31 17.75
CA TYR A 11 -12.45 8.34 18.79
C TYR A 11 -12.17 9.04 20.13
N PRO A 12 -12.60 8.46 21.26
CA PRO A 12 -12.23 8.94 22.57
C PRO A 12 -10.82 8.47 22.92
N ASP A 13 -10.05 9.31 23.62
CA ASP A 13 -8.80 8.90 24.25
C ASP A 13 -9.05 8.17 25.59
N GLU A 14 -7.96 7.81 26.28
CA GLU A 14 -8.01 7.17 27.60
C GLU A 14 -8.65 8.06 28.70
N GLN A 15 -8.73 9.36 28.46
CA GLN A 15 -9.32 10.35 29.39
C GLN A 15 -10.77 10.68 29.02
N GLY A 16 -11.29 10.14 27.91
CA GLY A 16 -12.65 10.35 27.40
C GLY A 16 -12.80 11.62 26.55
N GLU A 17 -11.70 12.29 26.19
CA GLU A 17 -11.75 13.39 25.24
C GLU A 17 -11.91 12.85 23.80
N VAL A 18 -12.75 13.53 23.00
CA VAL A 18 -13.04 13.09 21.63
C VAL A 18 -12.10 13.77 20.65
N PHE A 19 -11.27 12.95 20.00
CA PHE A 19 -10.40 13.39 18.91
C PHE A 19 -11.07 13.17 17.55
N TYR A 20 -10.73 14.04 16.61
CA TYR A 20 -11.24 13.99 15.24
C TYR A 20 -10.06 13.88 14.28
N GLU A 21 -10.16 12.95 13.33
CA GLU A 21 -9.21 12.76 12.25
C GLU A 21 -9.90 12.79 10.89
N LEU A 22 -9.16 13.08 9.84
CA LEU A 22 -9.66 12.89 8.49
C LEU A 22 -9.90 11.42 8.22
N SER A 23 -11.07 11.10 7.64
CA SER A 23 -11.29 9.74 7.13
C SER A 23 -10.34 9.44 5.97
N SER A 24 -10.11 8.17 5.67
CA SER A 24 -9.31 7.74 4.51
C SER A 24 -9.80 8.37 3.21
N HIS A 25 -11.11 8.44 3.01
CA HIS A 25 -11.71 9.08 1.83
C HIS A 25 -11.42 10.58 1.75
N SER A 26 -11.49 11.29 2.89
CA SER A 26 -11.16 12.72 2.94
C SER A 26 -9.68 12.97 2.68
N SER A 27 -8.81 12.15 3.26
CA SER A 27 -7.37 12.22 3.01
C SER A 27 -7.07 12.01 1.52
N LYS A 28 -7.58 10.94 0.92
CA LYS A 28 -7.43 10.66 -0.53
C LYS A 28 -7.95 11.80 -1.40
N THR A 29 -9.08 12.42 -1.01
CA THR A 29 -9.64 13.58 -1.74
C THR A 29 -8.73 14.80 -1.66
N ILE A 30 -8.17 15.10 -0.48
CA ILE A 30 -7.24 16.21 -0.30
C ILE A 30 -5.94 15.96 -1.08
N ASP A 31 -5.42 14.75 -1.05
CA ASP A 31 -4.23 14.36 -1.82
C ASP A 31 -4.48 14.47 -3.32
N TRP A 32 -5.66 14.05 -3.78
CA TRP A 32 -6.07 14.24 -5.17
C TRP A 32 -6.17 15.73 -5.54
N LEU A 33 -6.78 16.56 -4.71
CA LEU A 33 -6.83 18.02 -4.93
C LEU A 33 -5.42 18.64 -4.94
N ALA A 34 -4.52 18.15 -4.07
CA ALA A 34 -3.13 18.59 -4.06
C ALA A 34 -2.38 18.18 -5.34
N SER A 35 -2.69 17.02 -5.91
CA SER A 35 -2.11 16.54 -7.16
C SER A 35 -2.56 17.35 -8.39
N LEU A 36 -3.69 18.04 -8.32
CA LEU A 36 -4.13 18.96 -9.39
C LEU A 36 -3.29 20.25 -9.46
N LYS A 37 -2.54 20.57 -8.38
CA LYS A 37 -1.49 21.59 -8.47
C LYS A 37 -0.36 20.97 -9.29
N LYS A 38 0.14 21.76 -10.26
CA LYS A 38 1.17 21.42 -11.25
C LYS A 38 2.14 20.34 -10.71
N GLU A 39 1.95 19.12 -11.19
CA GLU A 39 2.87 18.02 -10.86
C GLU A 39 4.27 18.40 -11.37
N GLU A 40 5.27 18.18 -10.53
CA GLU A 40 6.65 18.16 -11.00
C GLU A 40 6.76 17.10 -12.10
N PHE A 41 7.44 17.45 -13.19
CA PHE A 41 7.59 16.58 -14.35
C PHE A 41 8.26 15.26 -13.93
N VAL A 42 7.49 14.19 -13.91
CA VAL A 42 8.04 12.83 -13.79
C VAL A 42 8.45 12.40 -15.19
N GLY A 43 9.74 12.18 -15.39
CA GLY A 43 10.29 11.84 -16.70
C GLY A 43 9.52 10.67 -17.35
N THR A 44 9.09 10.87 -18.59
CA THR A 44 8.34 9.87 -19.37
C THR A 44 9.09 8.55 -19.44
N GLU A 45 10.42 8.60 -19.56
CA GLU A 45 11.30 7.42 -19.56
C GLU A 45 11.21 6.63 -18.24
N SER A 46 11.24 7.31 -17.09
CA SER A 46 11.16 6.66 -15.78
C SER A 46 9.83 5.94 -15.58
N LYS A 47 8.72 6.59 -15.97
CA LYS A 47 7.39 5.97 -15.93
C LYS A 47 7.30 4.75 -16.82
N PHE A 48 7.82 4.86 -18.04
CA PHE A 48 7.81 3.77 -19.02
C PHE A 48 8.63 2.57 -18.54
N ASN A 49 9.83 2.80 -18.04
CA ASN A 49 10.69 1.74 -17.52
C ASN A 49 10.05 1.05 -16.31
N ASN A 50 9.36 1.79 -15.42
CA ASN A 50 8.64 1.21 -14.30
C ASN A 50 7.50 0.31 -14.77
N ILE A 51 6.69 0.76 -15.72
CA ILE A 51 5.62 -0.05 -16.33
C ILE A 51 6.19 -1.32 -16.96
N LEU A 52 7.28 -1.23 -17.73
CA LEU A 52 7.91 -2.40 -18.32
C LEU A 52 8.44 -3.39 -17.28
N ASN A 53 9.04 -2.90 -16.21
CA ASN A 53 9.54 -3.75 -15.13
C ASN A 53 8.39 -4.46 -14.40
N GLN A 54 7.31 -3.76 -14.09
CA GLN A 54 6.11 -4.35 -13.50
C GLN A 54 5.45 -5.39 -14.41
N LEU A 55 5.39 -5.13 -15.73
CA LEU A 55 4.88 -6.11 -16.70
C LEU A 55 5.76 -7.36 -16.77
N LYS A 56 7.09 -7.19 -16.79
CA LYS A 56 8.03 -8.32 -16.79
C LYS A 56 7.85 -9.16 -15.51
N GLU A 57 7.76 -8.51 -14.36
CA GLU A 57 7.53 -9.16 -13.07
C GLU A 57 6.20 -9.92 -13.08
N LEU A 58 5.12 -9.30 -13.57
CA LEU A 58 3.82 -9.94 -13.66
C LEU A 58 3.88 -11.21 -14.53
N VAL A 59 4.50 -11.14 -15.70
CA VAL A 59 4.67 -12.29 -16.60
C VAL A 59 5.51 -13.39 -15.95
N GLU A 60 6.59 -13.03 -15.26
CA GLU A 60 7.45 -13.98 -14.57
C GLU A 60 6.73 -14.74 -13.45
N PHE A 61 5.96 -14.02 -12.61
CA PHE A 61 5.30 -14.63 -11.45
C PHE A 61 3.94 -15.26 -11.77
N THR A 62 3.32 -14.94 -12.90
CA THR A 62 2.11 -15.63 -13.39
C THR A 62 2.40 -16.84 -14.25
N ASN A 63 3.65 -17.04 -14.66
CA ASN A 63 4.02 -18.19 -15.46
C ASN A 63 4.21 -19.44 -14.59
N GLU A 64 3.33 -20.42 -14.74
CA GLU A 64 3.40 -21.72 -14.03
C GLU A 64 4.46 -22.67 -14.61
N ASP A 65 4.98 -22.38 -15.81
CA ASP A 65 5.99 -23.19 -16.48
C ASP A 65 7.34 -23.01 -15.82
N THR A 66 7.74 -24.00 -15.03
CA THR A 66 9.00 -24.01 -14.26
C THR A 66 10.22 -23.95 -15.18
N GLU A 67 10.19 -24.58 -16.36
CA GLU A 67 11.33 -24.61 -17.29
C GLU A 67 11.57 -23.21 -17.87
N LYS A 68 10.51 -22.53 -18.31
CA LYS A 68 10.62 -21.14 -18.78
C LYS A 68 11.07 -20.16 -17.69
N ARG A 69 10.65 -20.39 -16.44
CA ARG A 69 11.11 -19.56 -15.33
C ARG A 69 12.61 -19.74 -15.07
N ILE A 70 13.12 -20.96 -15.16
CA ILE A 70 14.55 -21.24 -15.03
C ILE A 70 15.31 -20.56 -16.17
N GLU A 71 14.86 -20.69 -17.42
CA GLU A 71 15.46 -20.06 -18.60
C GLU A 71 15.58 -18.53 -18.41
N LEU A 72 14.50 -17.85 -18.02
CA LEU A 72 14.50 -16.42 -17.75
C LEU A 72 15.45 -16.01 -16.63
N LEU A 73 15.57 -16.81 -15.58
CA LEU A 73 16.51 -16.55 -14.50
C LEU A 73 17.96 -16.77 -14.91
N GLU A 74 18.24 -17.75 -15.77
CA GLU A 74 19.56 -17.96 -16.34
C GLU A 74 19.98 -16.83 -17.28
N GLU A 75 19.07 -16.31 -18.11
CA GLU A 75 19.30 -15.11 -18.91
C GLU A 75 19.62 -13.89 -18.03
N LYS A 76 18.84 -13.62 -17.01
CA LYS A 76 19.10 -12.52 -16.04
C LYS A 76 20.48 -12.69 -15.37
N LYS A 77 20.80 -13.91 -14.96
CA LYS A 77 22.11 -14.21 -14.37
C LYS A 77 23.24 -13.86 -15.32
N LEU A 78 23.13 -14.26 -16.58
CA LEU A 78 24.12 -13.96 -17.60
C LEU A 78 24.28 -12.44 -17.83
N GLU A 79 23.18 -11.70 -17.91
CA GLU A 79 23.21 -10.25 -18.02
C GLU A 79 23.94 -9.59 -16.85
N ILE A 80 23.63 -10.03 -15.61
CA ILE A 80 24.29 -9.53 -14.41
C ILE A 80 25.79 -9.86 -14.40
N GLU A 81 26.16 -11.07 -14.78
CA GLU A 81 27.56 -11.47 -14.88
C GLU A 81 28.33 -10.60 -15.90
N GLN A 82 27.71 -10.31 -17.06
CA GLN A 82 28.28 -9.40 -18.05
C GLN A 82 28.45 -7.99 -17.51
N GLN A 83 27.46 -7.45 -16.79
CA GLN A 83 27.56 -6.13 -16.18
C GLN A 83 28.69 -6.07 -15.14
N ILE A 84 28.82 -7.10 -14.30
CA ILE A 84 29.92 -7.19 -13.35
C ILE A 84 31.28 -7.19 -14.04
N GLN A 85 31.42 -7.92 -15.15
CA GLN A 85 32.67 -7.95 -15.91
C GLN A 85 33.02 -6.60 -16.52
N ARG A 86 32.04 -5.89 -17.12
CA ARG A 86 32.24 -4.54 -17.66
C ARG A 86 32.75 -3.57 -16.57
N ILE A 87 32.14 -3.63 -15.39
CA ILE A 87 32.59 -2.80 -14.25
C ILE A 87 34.03 -3.14 -13.84
N LYS A 88 34.37 -4.43 -13.78
CA LYS A 88 35.71 -4.89 -13.39
C LYS A 88 36.81 -4.46 -14.36
N ILE A 89 36.51 -4.37 -15.65
CA ILE A 89 37.48 -3.90 -16.66
C ILE A 89 37.50 -2.38 -16.81
N GLY A 90 36.77 -1.65 -15.97
CA GLY A 90 36.80 -0.18 -15.92
C GLY A 90 35.96 0.50 -16.99
N GLU A 91 34.96 -0.20 -17.57
CA GLU A 91 33.96 0.50 -18.39
C GLU A 91 33.13 1.45 -17.53
N ASP A 92 32.72 2.58 -18.11
CA ASP A 92 31.90 3.57 -17.41
C ASP A 92 30.59 2.95 -16.91
N VAL A 93 30.37 3.08 -15.61
CA VAL A 93 29.12 2.68 -14.99
C VAL A 93 28.12 3.79 -15.20
N LYS A 94 26.95 3.46 -15.78
CA LYS A 94 25.87 4.42 -15.92
C LYS A 94 25.40 4.84 -14.52
N VAL A 95 25.67 6.10 -14.17
CA VAL A 95 25.16 6.77 -12.96
C VAL A 95 23.99 7.64 -13.40
N PHE A 96 22.92 7.66 -12.60
CA PHE A 96 21.80 8.56 -12.88
C PHE A 96 22.22 10.02 -12.73
N GLU A 97 21.85 10.83 -13.70
CA GLU A 97 21.99 12.28 -13.61
C GLU A 97 20.84 12.90 -12.79
N GLU A 98 21.00 14.14 -12.36
CA GLU A 98 20.03 14.82 -11.49
C GLU A 98 18.61 14.84 -12.09
N PHE A 99 18.49 15.07 -13.39
CA PHE A 99 17.21 15.06 -14.11
C PHE A 99 16.54 13.67 -14.14
N GLU A 100 17.30 12.59 -13.93
CA GLU A 100 16.78 11.21 -13.80
C GLU A 100 16.45 10.86 -12.35
N ILE A 101 17.21 11.39 -11.38
CA ILE A 101 17.06 11.10 -9.96
C ILE A 101 15.78 11.76 -9.41
N VAL A 102 15.58 13.05 -9.66
CA VAL A 102 14.46 13.81 -9.10
C VAL A 102 13.08 13.20 -9.46
N PRO A 103 12.80 12.86 -10.74
CA PRO A 103 11.54 12.22 -11.09
C PRO A 103 11.33 10.85 -10.42
N ARG A 104 12.38 10.05 -10.29
CA ARG A 104 12.32 8.73 -9.62
C ARG A 104 12.03 8.87 -8.13
N PHE A 105 12.67 9.85 -7.48
CA PHE A 105 12.42 10.16 -6.08
C PHE A 105 10.97 10.63 -5.85
N ASN A 106 10.46 11.50 -6.71
CA ASN A 106 9.08 11.97 -6.63
C ASN A 106 8.08 10.83 -6.80
N GLN A 107 8.34 9.91 -7.73
CA GLN A 107 7.51 8.72 -7.93
C GLN A 107 7.53 7.80 -6.69
N LEU A 108 8.71 7.57 -6.11
CA LEU A 108 8.85 6.80 -4.86
C LEU A 108 8.07 7.46 -3.72
N ASN A 109 8.20 8.78 -3.56
CA ASN A 109 7.49 9.54 -2.53
C ASN A 109 5.97 9.48 -2.72
N GLN A 110 5.49 9.54 -3.97
CA GLN A 110 4.07 9.37 -4.28
C GLN A 110 3.57 7.97 -3.91
N SER A 111 4.28 6.92 -4.31
CA SER A 111 3.92 5.53 -3.95
C SER A 111 3.93 5.30 -2.43
N ALA A 112 4.87 5.92 -1.70
CA ALA A 112 4.89 5.86 -0.25
C ALA A 112 3.67 6.55 0.39
N LYS A 113 3.22 7.68 -0.15
CA LYS A 113 1.98 8.35 0.32
C LYS A 113 0.74 7.51 0.05
N GLU A 114 0.66 6.88 -1.10
CA GLU A 114 -0.44 5.97 -1.44
C GLU A 114 -0.49 4.79 -0.47
N LEU A 115 0.66 4.20 -0.15
CA LEU A 115 0.76 3.12 0.85
C LEU A 115 0.29 3.58 2.24
N LEU A 116 0.67 4.79 2.69
CA LEU A 116 0.18 5.35 3.95
C LEU A 116 -1.33 5.55 3.95
N SER A 117 -1.91 5.96 2.82
CA SER A 117 -3.36 6.08 2.67
C SER A 117 -4.07 4.72 2.76
N ASP A 118 -3.47 3.67 2.21
CA ASP A 118 -4.02 2.31 2.29
C ASP A 118 -3.96 1.77 3.73
N PHE A 119 -2.89 2.04 4.47
CA PHE A 119 -2.82 1.71 5.90
C PHE A 119 -3.88 2.45 6.73
N LYS A 120 -4.17 3.71 6.40
CA LYS A 120 -5.23 4.46 7.04
C LYS A 120 -6.61 3.82 6.80
N GLU A 121 -6.87 3.29 5.62
CA GLU A 121 -8.10 2.57 5.31
C GLU A 121 -8.25 1.31 6.17
N VAL A 122 -7.18 0.55 6.35
CA VAL A 122 -7.16 -0.62 7.25
C VAL A 122 -7.43 -0.18 8.70
N GLU A 123 -6.79 0.89 9.16
CA GLU A 123 -7.02 1.46 10.49
C GLU A 123 -8.48 1.86 10.70
N ASP A 124 -9.08 2.57 9.74
CA ASP A 124 -10.48 2.98 9.79
C ASP A 124 -11.42 1.77 9.86
N ASN A 125 -11.14 0.69 9.13
CA ASN A 125 -11.90 -0.56 9.20
C ASN A 125 -11.81 -1.20 10.59
N PHE A 126 -10.64 -1.22 11.21
CA PHE A 126 -10.50 -1.70 12.60
C PHE A 126 -11.27 -0.84 13.60
N LYS A 127 -11.26 0.49 13.43
CA LYS A 127 -12.05 1.41 14.27
C LYS A 127 -13.55 1.17 14.11
N GLU A 128 -14.04 0.92 12.91
CA GLU A 128 -15.45 0.59 12.67
C GLU A 128 -15.86 -0.73 13.32
N ILE A 129 -15.05 -1.77 13.23
CA ILE A 129 -15.27 -3.06 13.92
C ILE A 129 -15.35 -2.82 15.42
N THR A 130 -14.38 -2.10 15.98
CA THR A 130 -14.33 -1.78 17.42
C THR A 130 -15.58 -1.00 17.85
N LYS A 131 -16.00 0.00 17.08
CA LYS A 131 -17.22 0.77 17.34
C LYS A 131 -18.47 -0.13 17.32
N GLY A 132 -18.57 -1.03 16.36
CA GLY A 132 -19.66 -2.01 16.28
C GLY A 132 -19.74 -2.92 17.50
N ILE A 133 -18.59 -3.37 18.01
CA ILE A 133 -18.49 -4.18 19.22
C ILE A 133 -19.01 -3.38 20.44
N TYR A 134 -18.56 -2.13 20.63
CA TYR A 134 -19.02 -1.27 21.73
C TYR A 134 -20.52 -0.97 21.65
N GLN A 135 -21.06 -0.70 20.46
CA GLN A 135 -22.49 -0.45 20.28
C GLN A 135 -23.31 -1.68 20.68
N LYS A 136 -22.96 -2.86 20.23
CA LYS A 136 -23.64 -4.11 20.57
C LYS A 136 -23.54 -4.45 22.04
N HIS A 137 -22.40 -4.15 22.67
CA HIS A 137 -22.25 -4.31 24.12
C HIS A 137 -23.14 -3.34 24.91
N ALA A 138 -23.26 -2.09 24.47
CA ALA A 138 -24.06 -1.05 25.13
C ALA A 138 -25.57 -1.32 25.01
N GLU A 139 -26.04 -1.96 23.97
CA GLU A 139 -27.45 -2.35 23.78
C GLU A 139 -27.92 -3.43 24.77
N GLY A 140 -26.99 -4.12 25.44
CA GLY A 140 -27.29 -5.07 26.53
C GLY A 140 -28.08 -6.31 26.11
N SER A 141 -28.32 -6.49 24.82
CA SER A 141 -29.17 -7.56 24.25
C SER A 141 -28.39 -8.82 23.86
N LEU A 142 -27.05 -8.78 23.87
CA LEU A 142 -26.20 -9.84 23.39
C LEU A 142 -25.42 -10.51 24.52
N SER A 143 -25.27 -11.83 24.42
CA SER A 143 -24.40 -12.59 25.31
C SER A 143 -22.92 -12.31 24.97
N LYS A 144 -22.01 -12.62 25.90
CA LYS A 144 -20.55 -12.54 25.59
C LYS A 144 -20.14 -13.41 24.41
N SER A 145 -20.86 -14.53 24.18
CA SER A 145 -20.63 -15.43 23.05
C SER A 145 -20.96 -14.74 21.73
N ASP A 146 -22.10 -14.04 21.65
CA ASP A 146 -22.55 -13.35 20.43
C ASP A 146 -21.61 -12.19 20.07
N ILE A 147 -21.06 -11.50 21.07
CA ILE A 147 -20.07 -10.44 20.86
C ILE A 147 -18.76 -11.01 20.31
N LEU A 148 -18.30 -12.14 20.86
CA LEU A 148 -17.10 -12.83 20.37
C LEU A 148 -17.28 -13.33 18.93
N GLU A 149 -18.42 -13.99 18.64
CA GLU A 149 -18.76 -14.45 17.30
C GLU A 149 -18.75 -13.29 16.31
N PHE A 150 -19.44 -12.19 16.60
CA PHE A 150 -19.42 -10.99 15.77
C PHE A 150 -18.00 -10.44 15.55
N THR A 151 -17.18 -10.44 16.61
CA THR A 151 -15.80 -9.94 16.51
C THR A 151 -14.96 -10.80 15.58
N PHE A 152 -15.05 -12.13 15.72
CA PHE A 152 -14.31 -13.06 14.86
C PHE A 152 -14.77 -12.98 13.41
N ASP A 153 -16.09 -12.94 13.16
CA ASP A 153 -16.64 -12.80 11.80
C ASP A 153 -16.18 -11.50 11.14
N ALA A 154 -16.19 -10.39 11.88
CA ALA A 154 -15.73 -9.10 11.37
C ALA A 154 -14.23 -9.09 11.06
N LEU A 155 -13.41 -9.68 11.93
CA LEU A 155 -11.96 -9.81 11.70
C LEU A 155 -11.65 -10.76 10.52
N GLU A 156 -12.38 -11.85 10.39
CA GLU A 156 -12.23 -12.78 9.28
C GLU A 156 -12.64 -12.13 7.97
N SER A 157 -13.76 -11.41 7.95
CA SER A 157 -14.20 -10.61 6.78
C SER A 157 -13.15 -9.57 6.38
N LEU A 158 -12.56 -8.86 7.35
CA LEU A 158 -11.49 -7.92 7.07
C LEU A 158 -10.26 -8.63 6.48
N LYS A 159 -9.86 -9.76 7.05
CA LYS A 159 -8.71 -10.55 6.59
C LYS A 159 -8.91 -11.09 5.16
N GLU A 160 -10.12 -11.45 4.80
CA GLU A 160 -10.46 -11.92 3.46
C GLU A 160 -10.64 -10.78 2.44
N SER A 161 -10.82 -9.55 2.89
CA SER A 161 -10.86 -8.38 2.00
C SER A 161 -9.53 -8.20 1.24
N GLN A 162 -9.56 -7.53 0.10
CA GLN A 162 -8.36 -7.27 -0.69
C GLN A 162 -7.35 -6.44 0.09
N GLN A 163 -7.81 -5.43 0.83
CA GLN A 163 -6.98 -4.58 1.69
C GLN A 163 -6.37 -5.38 2.84
N GLY A 164 -7.18 -6.22 3.49
CA GLY A 164 -6.70 -7.09 4.56
C GLY A 164 -5.64 -8.07 4.08
N LYS A 165 -5.86 -8.76 2.96
CA LYS A 165 -4.86 -9.66 2.35
C LYS A 165 -3.55 -8.93 2.05
N SER A 166 -3.62 -7.74 1.47
CA SER A 166 -2.45 -6.89 1.20
C SER A 166 -1.73 -6.47 2.48
N PHE A 167 -2.48 -6.07 3.51
CA PHE A 167 -1.92 -5.70 4.81
C PHE A 167 -1.23 -6.88 5.50
N TYR A 168 -1.85 -8.05 5.54
CA TYR A 168 -1.24 -9.24 6.14
C TYR A 168 -0.04 -9.76 5.35
N ALA A 169 -0.05 -9.65 4.02
CA ALA A 169 1.13 -9.93 3.21
C ALA A 169 2.28 -8.99 3.58
N PHE A 170 2.05 -7.67 3.67
CA PHE A 170 3.04 -6.70 4.13
C PHE A 170 3.57 -7.04 5.53
N TRP A 171 2.68 -7.37 6.49
CA TRP A 171 3.06 -7.73 7.86
C TRP A 171 3.97 -8.95 7.94
N SER A 172 3.88 -9.86 6.97
CA SER A 172 4.75 -11.04 6.91
C SER A 172 6.19 -10.74 6.47
N PHE A 173 6.47 -9.53 5.95
CA PHE A 173 7.80 -9.07 5.56
C PHE A 173 8.58 -8.43 6.71
N ILE A 174 7.92 -8.04 7.80
CA ILE A 174 8.51 -7.40 8.97
C ILE A 174 8.81 -8.44 10.05
#